data_cf591d12c650f7ce30c3bbe658ce6fbf
#
_entry.id   cf591d12c650f7ce30c3bbe658ce6fbf
#
_cell.length_a   1.000
_cell.length_b   1.000
_cell.length_c   1.000
_cell.angle_alpha   90.00
_cell.angle_beta   90.00
_cell.angle_gamma   90.00
#
_symmetry.space_group_name_H-M   'P 1'
#
loop_
_entity.id
_entity.type
_entity.pdbx_description
1 polymer ?
#
loop_
_entity_poly.entity_id
_entity_poly.type
_entity_poly.pdbx_seq_one_letter_code
_entity_poly.pdbx_strand_id
1 'polypeptide(L)'
;KAKQAQSRLKALSKLKTISLPKERALKEIRFPDPEELASPLVAIEDGSTGYNKKAVLTKLNLRIDFSDKIALLGKNGEGKSTLSKLLADRISLLNGSLTKSSKLRIGYFSQHQTDELRKNETPFEHLSRARPNKSVSERKKILGGFGIGSDQSELKVSAISGGQKARLLLLLATLDNPHLLILDEPTNHLDIESREALIEALTKFSGAVVLVSHDFHLLSLVSDKLWLVKNGSVRPYEEDLESYRADILVKKP
;
A
#
# COMPACT_ATOMS: atom_id res chain seq x y z
N LYS A 1 55.28 20.06 -18.76
CA LYS A 1 54.36 18.98 -18.28
C LYS A 1 54.15 19.01 -16.75
N ALA A 2 55.21 19.28 -15.93
CA ALA A 2 55.07 19.31 -14.46
C ALA A 2 54.12 20.43 -13.93
N LYS A 3 54.18 21.67 -14.49
CA LYS A 3 53.31 22.80 -14.12
C LYS A 3 51.79 22.51 -14.35
N GLN A 4 51.44 21.74 -15.41
CA GLN A 4 50.07 21.34 -15.70
C GLN A 4 49.55 20.28 -14.71
N ALA A 5 50.43 19.37 -14.27
CA ALA A 5 50.08 18.36 -13.25
C ALA A 5 49.80 19.02 -11.88
N GLN A 6 50.63 19.98 -11.48
CA GLN A 6 50.42 20.75 -10.25
C GLN A 6 49.15 21.63 -10.26
N SER A 7 48.80 22.20 -11.42
CA SER A 7 47.58 22.97 -11.59
C SER A 7 46.35 22.08 -11.48
N ARG A 8 46.37 20.85 -12.04
CA ARG A 8 45.30 19.87 -11.91
C ARG A 8 45.16 19.32 -10.49
N LEU A 9 46.27 19.08 -9.80
CA LEU A 9 46.24 18.71 -8.35
C LEU A 9 45.65 19.80 -7.50
N LYS A 10 45.98 21.07 -7.74
CA LYS A 10 45.37 22.23 -7.04
C LYS A 10 43.87 22.39 -7.38
N ALA A 11 43.43 22.06 -8.58
CA ALA A 11 42.03 22.09 -8.95
C ALA A 11 41.27 20.94 -8.26
N LEU A 12 41.85 19.75 -8.19
CA LEU A 12 41.31 18.59 -7.47
C LEU A 12 41.18 18.84 -5.93
N SER A 13 42.17 19.51 -5.33
CA SER A 13 42.12 19.85 -3.89
C SER A 13 41.12 20.94 -3.55
N LYS A 14 40.66 21.72 -4.54
CA LYS A 14 39.59 22.70 -4.41
C LYS A 14 38.18 22.14 -4.64
N LEU A 15 38.07 20.94 -5.21
CA LEU A 15 36.79 20.25 -5.22
C LEU A 15 36.45 19.92 -3.78
N LYS A 16 35.51 20.70 -3.21
CA LYS A 16 34.86 20.30 -1.95
C LYS A 16 34.40 18.85 -2.16
N THR A 17 34.92 17.94 -1.36
CA THR A 17 34.34 16.61 -1.20
C THR A 17 32.85 16.87 -0.96
N ILE A 18 32.04 16.53 -1.97
CA ILE A 18 30.60 16.45 -1.75
C ILE A 18 30.51 15.33 -0.72
N SER A 19 30.38 15.71 0.55
CA SER A 19 29.94 14.78 1.57
C SER A 19 28.62 14.25 1.02
N LEU A 20 28.60 12.98 0.64
CA LEU A 20 27.34 12.29 0.41
C LEU A 20 26.41 12.71 1.55
N PRO A 21 25.20 13.21 1.26
CA PRO A 21 24.26 13.51 2.33
C PRO A 21 24.33 12.32 3.27
N LYS A 22 24.57 12.55 4.58
CA LYS A 22 24.43 11.49 5.58
C LYS A 22 23.19 10.73 5.14
N GLU A 23 23.33 9.43 4.88
CA GLU A 23 22.18 8.57 4.60
C GLU A 23 21.10 9.02 5.56
N ARG A 24 20.13 9.76 5.05
CA ARG A 24 18.92 10.05 5.83
C ARG A 24 18.38 8.67 6.05
N ALA A 25 18.49 8.19 7.29
CA ALA A 25 17.94 6.90 7.65
C ALA A 25 16.55 6.86 7.04
N LEU A 26 16.36 6.02 6.02
CA LEU A 26 15.09 5.83 5.35
C LEU A 26 14.08 5.69 6.48
N LYS A 27 13.07 6.53 6.52
CA LYS A 27 12.06 6.47 7.59
C LYS A 27 11.36 5.14 7.43
N GLU A 28 11.88 4.13 8.10
CA GLU A 28 11.48 2.74 8.00
C GLU A 28 10.00 2.61 8.32
N ILE A 29 9.24 2.01 7.40
CA ILE A 29 7.87 1.56 7.67
C ILE A 29 7.97 0.09 8.01
N ARG A 30 7.44 -0.30 9.19
CA ARG A 30 7.40 -1.71 9.60
C ARG A 30 5.96 -2.12 9.81
N PHE A 31 5.49 -3.04 8.98
CA PHE A 31 4.22 -3.70 9.21
C PHE A 31 4.39 -4.82 10.24
N PRO A 32 3.43 -4.98 11.15
CA PRO A 32 3.46 -6.10 12.09
C PRO A 32 3.12 -7.40 11.33
N ASP A 33 3.88 -8.46 11.59
CA ASP A 33 3.61 -9.76 11.00
C ASP A 33 2.39 -10.41 11.67
N PRO A 34 1.42 -10.90 10.90
CA PRO A 34 0.30 -11.66 11.41
C PRO A 34 0.70 -13.09 11.75
N GLU A 35 -0.08 -13.75 12.61
CA GLU A 35 -0.02 -15.19 12.77
C GLU A 35 -0.46 -15.90 11.48
N GLU A 36 0.20 -16.99 11.11
CA GLU A 36 -0.18 -17.77 9.94
C GLU A 36 -1.58 -18.36 10.09
N LEU A 37 -2.41 -18.24 9.07
CA LEU A 37 -3.72 -18.87 8.98
C LEU A 37 -3.75 -19.91 7.86
N ALA A 38 -4.54 -20.95 8.07
CA ALA A 38 -4.80 -21.94 7.04
C ALA A 38 -5.48 -21.30 5.81
N SER A 39 -5.01 -21.66 4.63
CA SER A 39 -5.58 -21.26 3.35
C SER A 39 -6.84 -22.06 2.99
N PRO A 40 -7.82 -21.46 2.30
CA PRO A 40 -7.82 -20.09 1.81
C PRO A 40 -8.16 -19.05 2.88
N LEU A 41 -7.56 -17.85 2.78
CA LEU A 41 -7.99 -16.70 3.58
C LEU A 41 -9.36 -16.19 3.11
N VAL A 42 -9.54 -16.12 1.77
CA VAL A 42 -10.77 -15.69 1.10
C VAL A 42 -11.02 -16.56 -0.11
N ALA A 43 -12.25 -17.02 -0.29
CA ALA A 43 -12.73 -17.70 -1.49
C ALA A 43 -14.05 -17.08 -1.94
N ILE A 44 -14.20 -16.83 -3.24
CA ILE A 44 -15.43 -16.34 -3.88
C ILE A 44 -15.79 -17.34 -4.97
N GLU A 45 -17.05 -17.78 -4.97
CA GLU A 45 -17.61 -18.72 -5.96
C GLU A 45 -18.84 -18.08 -6.62
N ASP A 46 -18.80 -18.01 -7.96
CA ASP A 46 -19.83 -17.40 -8.82
C ASP A 46 -20.36 -16.05 -8.32
N GLY A 47 -19.44 -15.26 -7.70
CA GLY A 47 -19.76 -14.01 -7.06
C GLY A 47 -20.12 -12.92 -8.06
N SER A 48 -21.08 -12.04 -7.67
CA SER A 48 -21.28 -10.77 -8.33
C SER A 48 -21.39 -9.66 -7.29
N THR A 49 -20.87 -8.47 -7.61
CA THR A 49 -20.88 -7.31 -6.71
C THR A 49 -21.00 -6.01 -7.47
N GLY A 50 -21.48 -4.96 -6.80
CA GLY A 50 -21.69 -3.64 -7.38
C GLY A 50 -22.44 -2.71 -6.43
N TYR A 51 -23.12 -1.72 -7.01
CA TYR A 51 -23.80 -0.68 -6.25
C TYR A 51 -25.26 -0.57 -6.68
N ASN A 52 -26.16 -0.25 -5.75
CA ASN A 52 -27.57 -0.03 -6.01
C ASN A 52 -28.22 -1.18 -6.81
N LYS A 53 -27.91 -2.43 -6.46
CA LYS A 53 -28.34 -3.65 -7.16
C LYS A 53 -27.86 -3.79 -8.62
N LYS A 54 -27.00 -2.86 -9.10
CA LYS A 54 -26.38 -2.97 -10.41
C LYS A 54 -24.99 -3.61 -10.26
N ALA A 55 -24.80 -4.77 -10.90
CA ALA A 55 -23.53 -5.47 -10.86
C ALA A 55 -22.47 -4.68 -11.67
N VAL A 56 -21.30 -4.53 -11.08
CA VAL A 56 -20.07 -4.00 -11.70
C VAL A 56 -19.14 -5.15 -12.06
N LEU A 57 -19.05 -6.15 -11.17
CA LEU A 57 -18.27 -7.37 -11.38
C LEU A 57 -19.19 -8.58 -11.26
N THR A 58 -18.98 -9.55 -12.13
CA THR A 58 -19.79 -10.77 -12.22
C THR A 58 -18.91 -12.00 -12.42
N LYS A 59 -19.45 -13.19 -12.12
CA LYS A 59 -18.76 -14.48 -12.28
C LYS A 59 -17.38 -14.50 -11.62
N LEU A 60 -17.31 -13.92 -10.41
CA LEU A 60 -16.09 -13.91 -9.64
C LEU A 60 -15.84 -15.32 -9.08
N ASN A 61 -14.74 -15.93 -9.49
CA ASN A 61 -14.22 -17.17 -8.96
C ASN A 61 -12.76 -16.91 -8.56
N LEU A 62 -12.55 -16.55 -7.28
CA LEU A 62 -11.29 -16.01 -6.80
C LEU A 62 -10.90 -16.72 -5.49
N ARG A 63 -9.61 -16.92 -5.31
CA ARG A 63 -9.04 -17.48 -4.11
C ARG A 63 -7.80 -16.70 -3.69
N ILE A 64 -7.72 -16.34 -2.42
CA ILE A 64 -6.55 -15.68 -1.80
C ILE A 64 -6.05 -16.60 -0.71
N ASP A 65 -4.79 -17.02 -0.82
CA ASP A 65 -4.10 -17.80 0.18
C ASP A 65 -3.19 -16.93 1.05
N PHE A 66 -2.75 -17.48 2.18
CA PHE A 66 -1.80 -16.78 3.04
C PHE A 66 -0.49 -16.53 2.26
N SER A 67 0.12 -15.37 2.45
CA SER A 67 1.31 -14.87 1.73
C SER A 67 1.14 -14.46 0.25
N ASP A 68 -0.01 -14.63 -0.36
CA ASP A 68 -0.24 -14.16 -1.74
C ASP A 68 0.02 -12.66 -1.90
N LYS A 69 0.73 -12.26 -2.94
CA LYS A 69 0.99 -10.86 -3.31
C LYS A 69 0.35 -10.59 -4.69
N ILE A 70 -0.85 -10.05 -4.67
CA ILE A 70 -1.69 -9.94 -5.87
C ILE A 70 -1.75 -8.49 -6.35
N ALA A 71 -1.37 -8.24 -7.61
CA ALA A 71 -1.64 -6.97 -8.27
C ALA A 71 -2.95 -7.01 -9.05
N LEU A 72 -3.82 -6.03 -8.85
CA LEU A 72 -5.03 -5.85 -9.66
C LEU A 72 -4.72 -4.95 -10.85
N LEU A 73 -4.70 -5.51 -12.03
CA LEU A 73 -4.49 -4.84 -13.30
C LEU A 73 -5.83 -4.48 -13.95
N GLY A 74 -5.86 -3.46 -14.78
CA GLY A 74 -7.07 -3.05 -15.52
C GLY A 74 -7.17 -1.54 -15.67
N LYS A 75 -7.93 -1.08 -16.66
CA LYS A 75 -8.17 0.36 -16.88
C LYS A 75 -8.97 0.98 -15.73
N ASN A 76 -8.95 2.30 -15.65
CA ASN A 76 -9.80 3.02 -14.69
C ASN A 76 -11.28 2.77 -15.01
N GLY A 77 -12.08 2.56 -13.96
CA GLY A 77 -13.51 2.26 -14.12
C GLY A 77 -13.86 0.78 -14.32
N GLU A 78 -12.90 -0.13 -14.53
CA GLU A 78 -13.16 -1.56 -14.74
C GLU A 78 -13.60 -2.33 -13.48
N GLY A 79 -13.54 -1.71 -12.30
CA GLY A 79 -14.02 -2.32 -11.06
C GLY A 79 -12.93 -2.75 -10.06
N LYS A 80 -11.66 -2.34 -10.24
CA LYS A 80 -10.57 -2.65 -9.29
C LYS A 80 -10.91 -2.24 -7.86
N SER A 81 -11.30 -0.98 -7.64
CA SER A 81 -11.70 -0.50 -6.31
C SER A 81 -13.00 -1.12 -5.81
N THR A 82 -13.88 -1.60 -6.71
CA THR A 82 -15.08 -2.37 -6.32
C THR A 82 -14.67 -3.72 -5.74
N LEU A 83 -13.73 -4.43 -6.38
CA LEU A 83 -13.19 -5.68 -5.83
C LEU A 83 -12.48 -5.43 -4.49
N SER A 84 -11.63 -4.41 -4.40
CA SER A 84 -10.94 -4.04 -3.15
C SER A 84 -11.93 -3.79 -2.01
N LYS A 85 -13.03 -3.07 -2.27
CA LYS A 85 -14.09 -2.81 -1.29
C LYS A 85 -14.86 -4.07 -0.90
N LEU A 86 -15.11 -4.99 -1.83
CA LEU A 86 -15.74 -6.29 -1.53
C LEU A 86 -14.84 -7.11 -0.60
N LEU A 87 -13.58 -7.24 -0.93
CA LEU A 87 -12.61 -7.98 -0.10
C LEU A 87 -12.47 -7.37 1.30
N ALA A 88 -12.56 -6.03 1.39
CA ALA A 88 -12.48 -5.26 2.64
C ALA A 88 -13.80 -5.18 3.42
N ASP A 89 -14.83 -5.95 3.07
CA ASP A 89 -16.19 -5.90 3.70
C ASP A 89 -16.88 -4.53 3.67
N ARG A 90 -16.49 -3.67 2.73
CA ARG A 90 -17.13 -2.35 2.53
C ARG A 90 -18.39 -2.41 1.68
N ILE A 91 -18.51 -3.44 0.85
CA ILE A 91 -19.70 -3.79 0.07
C ILE A 91 -19.90 -5.30 0.11
N SER A 92 -21.13 -5.75 -0.15
CA SER A 92 -21.48 -7.17 -0.14
C SER A 92 -21.62 -7.74 -1.54
N LEU A 93 -21.61 -9.08 -1.65
CA LEU A 93 -22.03 -9.75 -2.86
C LEU A 93 -23.52 -9.47 -3.14
N LEU A 94 -23.86 -9.39 -4.41
CA LEU A 94 -25.24 -9.42 -4.92
C LEU A 94 -25.72 -10.84 -5.12
N ASN A 95 -24.81 -11.73 -5.60
CA ASN A 95 -25.04 -13.16 -5.78
C ASN A 95 -23.74 -13.95 -5.58
N GLY A 96 -23.85 -15.27 -5.44
CA GLY A 96 -22.72 -16.18 -5.22
C GLY A 96 -22.37 -16.34 -3.75
N SER A 97 -21.23 -16.95 -3.47
CA SER A 97 -20.75 -17.18 -2.11
C SER A 97 -19.40 -16.49 -1.86
N LEU A 98 -19.21 -16.01 -0.63
CA LEU A 98 -17.95 -15.44 -0.14
C LEU A 98 -17.62 -16.13 1.18
N THR A 99 -16.58 -16.94 1.17
CA THR A 99 -16.06 -17.61 2.36
C THR A 99 -14.79 -16.92 2.83
N LYS A 100 -14.69 -16.63 4.11
CA LYS A 100 -13.50 -16.05 4.75
C LYS A 100 -13.11 -16.90 5.95
N SER A 101 -11.81 -17.02 6.21
CA SER A 101 -11.32 -17.61 7.45
C SER A 101 -11.91 -16.85 8.66
N SER A 102 -12.40 -17.58 9.67
CA SER A 102 -13.08 -17.00 10.85
C SER A 102 -12.19 -16.06 11.67
N LYS A 103 -10.88 -16.22 11.60
CA LYS A 103 -9.89 -15.38 12.29
C LYS A 103 -9.25 -14.32 11.39
N LEU A 104 -9.75 -14.17 10.16
CA LEU A 104 -9.19 -13.23 9.18
C LEU A 104 -9.32 -11.78 9.68
N ARG A 105 -8.20 -11.10 9.78
CA ARG A 105 -8.14 -9.65 9.99
C ARG A 105 -7.70 -9.01 8.69
N ILE A 106 -8.43 -7.98 8.26
CA ILE A 106 -8.20 -7.28 7.00
C ILE A 106 -7.79 -5.84 7.30
N GLY A 107 -6.65 -5.43 6.76
CA GLY A 107 -6.24 -4.04 6.70
C GLY A 107 -6.65 -3.45 5.34
N TYR A 108 -7.27 -2.29 5.36
CA TYR A 108 -7.69 -1.61 4.13
C TYR A 108 -7.17 -0.18 4.10
N PHE A 109 -6.46 0.14 3.05
CA PHE A 109 -6.00 1.49 2.73
C PHE A 109 -6.55 1.91 1.36
N SER A 110 -7.16 3.08 1.28
CA SER A 110 -7.47 3.72 0.01
C SER A 110 -7.19 5.22 0.07
N GLN A 111 -6.86 5.81 -1.07
CA GLN A 111 -6.55 7.23 -1.17
C GLN A 111 -7.70 8.12 -0.64
N HIS A 112 -8.95 7.72 -0.86
CA HIS A 112 -10.12 8.50 -0.40
C HIS A 112 -10.27 8.52 1.13
N GLN A 113 -9.63 7.60 1.86
CA GLN A 113 -9.69 7.59 3.33
C GLN A 113 -8.93 8.75 3.98
N THR A 114 -8.10 9.50 3.25
CA THR A 114 -7.50 10.73 3.79
C THR A 114 -8.56 11.73 4.23
N ASP A 115 -9.75 11.72 3.60
CA ASP A 115 -10.87 12.57 3.97
C ASP A 115 -11.65 12.04 5.20
N GLU A 116 -11.49 10.75 5.53
CA GLU A 116 -12.06 10.12 6.73
C GLU A 116 -11.27 10.45 8.00
N LEU A 117 -10.00 10.91 7.86
CA LEU A 117 -9.23 11.36 9.00
C LEU A 117 -9.85 12.61 9.63
N ARG A 118 -9.94 12.63 10.94
CA ARG A 118 -10.48 13.78 11.69
C ARG A 118 -9.48 14.94 11.64
N LYS A 119 -9.79 15.92 10.83
CA LYS A 119 -8.90 17.05 10.49
C LYS A 119 -8.41 17.85 11.69
N ASN A 120 -9.22 17.90 12.77
CA ASN A 120 -8.92 18.65 13.99
C ASN A 120 -8.14 17.85 15.03
N GLU A 121 -8.01 16.54 14.85
CA GLU A 121 -7.22 15.66 15.73
C GLU A 121 -5.79 15.51 15.22
N THR A 122 -4.90 15.16 16.14
CA THR A 122 -3.49 14.84 15.85
C THR A 122 -3.33 13.36 15.50
N PRO A 123 -2.23 12.95 14.84
CA PRO A 123 -1.89 11.54 14.68
C PRO A 123 -1.85 10.77 16.02
N PHE A 124 -1.36 11.43 17.07
CA PHE A 124 -1.32 10.85 18.41
C PHE A 124 -2.72 10.59 18.98
N GLU A 125 -3.67 11.50 18.80
CA GLU A 125 -5.06 11.32 19.22
C GLU A 125 -5.77 10.22 18.44
N HIS A 126 -5.54 10.11 17.11
CA HIS A 126 -6.04 9.00 16.28
C HIS A 126 -5.56 7.65 16.82
N LEU A 127 -4.26 7.53 17.10
CA LEU A 127 -3.69 6.30 17.65
C LEU A 127 -4.17 6.04 19.08
N SER A 128 -4.33 7.08 19.91
CA SER A 128 -4.84 6.96 21.28
C SER A 128 -6.23 6.38 21.31
N ARG A 129 -7.08 6.77 20.37
CA ARG A 129 -8.44 6.22 20.24
C ARG A 129 -8.41 4.77 19.76
N ALA A 130 -7.56 4.45 18.79
CA ALA A 130 -7.44 3.09 18.27
C ALA A 130 -6.76 2.13 19.27
N ARG A 131 -5.92 2.65 20.17
CA ARG A 131 -5.15 1.88 21.17
C ARG A 131 -5.17 2.57 22.53
N PRO A 132 -6.33 2.65 23.20
CA PRO A 132 -6.46 3.35 24.48
C PRO A 132 -5.61 2.74 25.59
N ASN A 133 -5.39 1.41 25.54
CA ASN A 133 -4.67 0.65 26.57
C ASN A 133 -3.12 0.74 26.41
N LYS A 134 -2.61 1.38 25.36
CA LYS A 134 -1.17 1.57 25.18
C LYS A 134 -0.69 2.81 25.94
N SER A 135 0.51 2.75 26.51
CA SER A 135 1.14 3.92 27.14
C SER A 135 1.48 5.01 26.10
N VAL A 136 1.70 6.22 26.57
CA VAL A 136 2.15 7.35 25.73
C VAL A 136 3.44 7.01 24.98
N SER A 137 4.40 6.39 25.66
CA SER A 137 5.67 5.98 25.08
C SER A 137 5.51 4.94 23.96
N GLU A 138 4.68 3.91 24.19
CA GLU A 138 4.39 2.90 23.17
C GLU A 138 3.71 3.50 21.94
N ARG A 139 2.75 4.40 22.12
CA ARG A 139 2.08 5.08 20.99
C ARG A 139 3.06 5.93 20.19
N LYS A 140 3.95 6.69 20.85
CA LYS A 140 4.99 7.47 20.17
C LYS A 140 5.97 6.56 19.41
N LYS A 141 6.33 5.40 19.97
CA LYS A 141 7.15 4.39 19.29
C LYS A 141 6.45 3.84 18.04
N ILE A 142 5.15 3.53 18.12
CA ILE A 142 4.36 3.05 16.98
C ILE A 142 4.33 4.12 15.87
N LEU A 143 4.04 5.39 16.20
CA LEU A 143 4.05 6.50 15.24
C LEU A 143 5.44 6.67 14.59
N GLY A 144 6.51 6.61 15.40
CA GLY A 144 7.88 6.66 14.92
C GLY A 144 8.22 5.54 13.94
N GLY A 145 7.71 4.33 14.17
CA GLY A 145 7.85 3.17 13.27
C GLY A 145 7.20 3.35 11.89
N PHE A 146 6.33 4.35 11.74
CA PHE A 146 5.76 4.76 10.45
C PHE A 146 6.31 6.11 9.97
N GLY A 147 7.44 6.56 10.57
CA GLY A 147 8.10 7.80 10.18
C GLY A 147 7.31 9.06 10.55
N ILE A 148 6.37 8.99 11.51
CA ILE A 148 5.69 10.13 12.09
C ILE A 148 6.45 10.51 13.36
N GLY A 149 7.30 11.54 13.25
CA GLY A 149 8.13 12.02 14.37
C GLY A 149 7.32 12.70 15.47
N SER A 150 7.99 12.98 16.59
CA SER A 150 7.36 13.61 17.76
C SER A 150 6.64 14.92 17.40
N ASP A 151 7.29 15.81 16.65
CA ASP A 151 6.71 17.11 16.29
C ASP A 151 5.48 16.95 15.41
N GLN A 152 5.53 16.03 14.42
CA GLN A 152 4.40 15.75 13.52
C GLN A 152 3.25 15.03 14.23
N SER A 153 3.55 14.24 15.27
CA SER A 153 2.54 13.50 16.02
C SER A 153 1.59 14.39 16.81
N GLU A 154 2.01 15.61 17.13
CA GLU A 154 1.25 16.60 17.90
C GLU A 154 0.59 17.68 17.01
N LEU A 155 0.87 17.68 15.69
CA LEU A 155 0.22 18.59 14.75
C LEU A 155 -1.15 18.06 14.36
N LYS A 156 -2.12 18.96 14.15
CA LYS A 156 -3.44 18.55 13.61
C LYS A 156 -3.29 17.91 12.23
N VAL A 157 -4.12 16.93 11.92
CA VAL A 157 -4.15 16.27 10.60
C VAL A 157 -4.35 17.29 9.47
N SER A 158 -5.06 18.38 9.71
CA SER A 158 -5.19 19.48 8.73
C SER A 158 -3.85 20.17 8.39
N ALA A 159 -2.87 20.14 9.29
CA ALA A 159 -1.58 20.83 9.16
C ALA A 159 -0.43 19.92 8.68
N ILE A 160 -0.61 18.59 8.66
CA ILE A 160 0.41 17.66 8.16
C ILE A 160 0.30 17.43 6.64
N SER A 161 1.42 17.03 6.01
CA SER A 161 1.50 16.79 4.57
C SER A 161 0.67 15.58 4.11
N GLY A 162 0.37 15.51 2.80
CA GLY A 162 -0.31 14.35 2.21
C GLY A 162 0.41 13.02 2.47
N GLY A 163 1.74 13.01 2.38
CA GLY A 163 2.55 11.83 2.69
C GLY A 163 2.47 11.41 4.17
N GLN A 164 2.42 12.36 5.09
CA GLN A 164 2.22 12.07 6.52
C GLN A 164 0.82 11.52 6.81
N LYS A 165 -0.22 12.03 6.12
CA LYS A 165 -1.59 11.48 6.19
C LYS A 165 -1.63 10.05 5.67
N ALA A 166 -0.97 9.77 4.54
CA ALA A 166 -0.88 8.42 3.99
C ALA A 166 -0.17 7.45 4.96
N ARG A 167 0.93 7.87 5.58
CA ARG A 167 1.63 7.07 6.61
C ARG A 167 0.76 6.81 7.83
N LEU A 168 -0.03 7.78 8.28
CA LEU A 168 -1.00 7.60 9.36
C LEU A 168 -2.08 6.58 8.99
N LEU A 169 -2.62 6.65 7.77
CA LEU A 169 -3.60 5.68 7.28
C LEU A 169 -3.02 4.27 7.16
N LEU A 170 -1.80 4.12 6.65
CA LEU A 170 -1.09 2.84 6.59
C LEU A 170 -0.90 2.26 8.00
N LEU A 171 -0.50 3.10 8.95
CA LEU A 171 -0.40 2.70 10.35
C LEU A 171 -1.75 2.19 10.86
N LEU A 172 -2.83 2.96 10.69
CA LEU A 172 -4.17 2.58 11.16
C LEU A 172 -4.66 1.28 10.50
N ALA A 173 -4.41 1.08 9.21
CA ALA A 173 -4.78 -0.12 8.47
C ALA A 173 -4.04 -1.38 8.96
N THR A 174 -2.85 -1.23 9.55
CA THR A 174 -2.01 -2.36 9.98
C THR A 174 -2.01 -2.61 11.48
N LEU A 175 -2.72 -1.78 12.27
CA LEU A 175 -2.72 -1.86 13.73
C LEU A 175 -3.13 -3.24 14.28
N ASP A 176 -4.07 -3.92 13.64
CA ASP A 176 -4.63 -5.20 14.11
C ASP A 176 -3.88 -6.42 13.58
N ASN A 177 -2.64 -6.25 13.12
CA ASN A 177 -1.83 -7.32 12.53
C ASN A 177 -2.64 -8.07 11.45
N PRO A 178 -3.04 -7.40 10.36
CA PRO A 178 -3.91 -7.99 9.35
C PRO A 178 -3.24 -9.16 8.65
N HIS A 179 -4.01 -10.22 8.36
CA HIS A 179 -3.58 -11.35 7.54
C HIS A 179 -3.69 -11.05 6.05
N LEU A 180 -4.60 -10.14 5.68
CA LEU A 180 -4.78 -9.63 4.33
C LEU A 180 -4.74 -8.10 4.37
N LEU A 181 -3.81 -7.52 3.62
CA LEU A 181 -3.67 -6.07 3.46
C LEU A 181 -4.10 -5.68 2.05
N ILE A 182 -5.10 -4.83 1.94
CA ILE A 182 -5.64 -4.33 0.69
C ILE A 182 -5.25 -2.86 0.55
N LEU A 183 -4.53 -2.53 -0.51
CA LEU A 183 -4.00 -1.20 -0.75
C LEU A 183 -4.49 -0.68 -2.12
N ASP A 184 -5.27 0.39 -2.10
CA ASP A 184 -5.78 1.04 -3.31
C ASP A 184 -5.07 2.39 -3.50
N GLU A 185 -4.15 2.45 -4.49
CA GLU A 185 -3.27 3.58 -4.83
C GLU A 185 -2.42 4.10 -3.65
N PRO A 186 -1.63 3.23 -2.98
CA PRO A 186 -0.92 3.61 -1.76
C PRO A 186 0.27 4.55 -1.99
N THR A 187 0.78 4.67 -3.21
CA THR A 187 1.92 5.54 -3.54
C THR A 187 1.54 6.97 -3.87
N ASN A 188 0.26 7.26 -4.05
CA ASN A 188 -0.20 8.62 -4.29
C ASN A 188 0.13 9.51 -3.10
N HIS A 189 0.70 10.67 -3.37
CA HIS A 189 1.17 11.66 -2.38
C HIS A 189 2.39 11.25 -1.54
N LEU A 190 2.98 10.08 -1.76
CA LEU A 190 4.24 9.70 -1.12
C LEU A 190 5.42 10.33 -1.86
N ASP A 191 6.37 10.87 -1.11
CA ASP A 191 7.69 11.19 -1.61
C ASP A 191 8.48 9.90 -1.96
N ILE A 192 9.60 10.05 -2.65
CA ILE A 192 10.41 8.93 -3.10
C ILE A 192 10.86 8.07 -1.91
N GLU A 193 11.33 8.67 -0.83
CA GLU A 193 11.78 7.97 0.37
C GLU A 193 10.65 7.15 1.02
N SER A 194 9.43 7.73 1.10
CA SER A 194 8.25 7.03 1.65
C SER A 194 7.79 5.88 0.77
N ARG A 195 7.92 6.02 -0.57
CA ARG A 195 7.59 4.98 -1.53
C ARG A 195 8.53 3.79 -1.39
N GLU A 196 9.84 4.03 -1.32
CA GLU A 196 10.84 2.98 -1.11
C GLU A 196 10.63 2.25 0.23
N ALA A 197 10.36 3.01 1.30
CA ALA A 197 10.05 2.43 2.61
C ALA A 197 8.76 1.58 2.58
N LEU A 198 7.74 1.98 1.81
CA LEU A 198 6.52 1.18 1.62
C LEU A 198 6.80 -0.10 0.83
N ILE A 199 7.58 -0.03 -0.25
CA ILE A 199 7.99 -1.21 -1.05
C ILE A 199 8.70 -2.21 -0.15
N GLU A 200 9.70 -1.76 0.61
CA GLU A 200 10.44 -2.61 1.54
C GLU A 200 9.52 -3.25 2.59
N ALA A 201 8.61 -2.48 3.19
CA ALA A 201 7.65 -2.98 4.16
C ALA A 201 6.72 -4.05 3.57
N LEU A 202 6.21 -3.85 2.35
CA LEU A 202 5.32 -4.79 1.66
C LEU A 202 6.04 -6.08 1.24
N THR A 203 7.30 -5.96 0.79
CA THR A 203 8.13 -7.11 0.41
C THR A 203 8.43 -8.01 1.62
N LYS A 204 8.66 -7.41 2.80
CA LYS A 204 8.93 -8.14 4.04
C LYS A 204 7.68 -8.66 4.74
N PHE A 205 6.51 -8.12 4.42
CA PHE A 205 5.26 -8.49 5.08
C PHE A 205 4.90 -9.95 4.77
N SER A 206 4.66 -10.77 5.80
CA SER A 206 4.41 -12.22 5.65
C SER A 206 2.97 -12.55 5.25
N GLY A 207 2.00 -11.68 5.52
CA GLY A 207 0.58 -11.87 5.16
C GLY A 207 0.29 -11.63 3.68
N ALA A 208 -0.95 -11.89 3.26
CA ALA A 208 -1.39 -11.63 1.89
C ALA A 208 -1.55 -10.12 1.61
N VAL A 209 -1.30 -9.73 0.36
CA VAL A 209 -1.47 -8.34 -0.13
C VAL A 209 -2.30 -8.35 -1.41
N VAL A 210 -3.29 -7.47 -1.49
CA VAL A 210 -3.97 -7.11 -2.72
C VAL A 210 -3.66 -5.65 -3.03
N LEU A 211 -3.04 -5.39 -4.17
CA LEU A 211 -2.48 -4.09 -4.51
C LEU A 211 -3.10 -3.56 -5.80
N VAL A 212 -3.70 -2.38 -5.73
CA VAL A 212 -4.09 -1.57 -6.89
C VAL A 212 -3.14 -0.42 -6.98
N SER A 213 -2.38 -0.31 -8.06
CA SER A 213 -1.48 0.82 -8.29
C SER A 213 -1.20 1.05 -9.77
N HIS A 214 -0.89 2.30 -10.11
CA HIS A 214 -0.31 2.69 -11.39
C HIS A 214 1.22 2.74 -11.34
N ASP A 215 1.83 2.49 -10.19
CA ASP A 215 3.27 2.42 -10.00
C ASP A 215 3.80 1.03 -10.38
N PHE A 216 4.27 0.89 -11.62
CA PHE A 216 4.82 -0.38 -12.12
C PHE A 216 6.05 -0.86 -11.34
N HIS A 217 6.83 0.06 -10.76
CA HIS A 217 7.98 -0.30 -9.93
C HIS A 217 7.53 -0.99 -8.65
N LEU A 218 6.55 -0.41 -7.95
CA LEU A 218 5.93 -1.05 -6.78
C LEU A 218 5.34 -2.42 -7.13
N LEU A 219 4.56 -2.51 -8.22
CA LEU A 219 3.94 -3.78 -8.64
C LEU A 219 4.97 -4.86 -8.93
N SER A 220 6.06 -4.52 -9.65
CA SER A 220 7.10 -5.48 -10.04
C SER A 220 7.91 -6.04 -8.88
N LEU A 221 8.08 -5.26 -7.80
CA LEU A 221 8.85 -5.68 -6.63
C LEU A 221 8.02 -6.43 -5.57
N VAL A 222 6.72 -6.18 -5.52
CA VAL A 222 5.87 -6.72 -4.45
C VAL A 222 5.02 -7.89 -4.92
N SER A 223 4.53 -7.90 -6.18
CA SER A 223 3.49 -8.85 -6.60
C SER A 223 4.08 -10.09 -7.27
N ASP A 224 3.58 -11.25 -6.86
CA ASP A 224 3.87 -12.57 -7.46
C ASP A 224 2.70 -13.12 -8.30
N LYS A 225 1.49 -12.56 -8.12
CA LYS A 225 0.28 -12.91 -8.88
C LYS A 225 -0.32 -11.67 -9.51
N LEU A 226 -0.79 -11.80 -10.74
CA LEU A 226 -1.45 -10.73 -11.47
C LEU A 226 -2.91 -11.12 -11.75
N TRP A 227 -3.85 -10.24 -11.39
CA TRP A 227 -5.27 -10.40 -11.73
C TRP A 227 -5.72 -9.28 -12.64
N LEU A 228 -6.26 -9.63 -13.80
CA LEU A 228 -6.80 -8.67 -14.76
C LEU A 228 -8.30 -8.45 -14.52
N VAL A 229 -8.64 -7.21 -14.19
CA VAL A 229 -10.02 -6.73 -14.09
C VAL A 229 -10.39 -6.08 -15.41
N LYS A 230 -11.32 -6.70 -16.15
CA LYS A 230 -11.74 -6.23 -17.49
C LYS A 230 -13.15 -6.67 -17.80
N ASN A 231 -13.95 -5.78 -18.40
CA ASN A 231 -15.31 -6.06 -18.85
C ASN A 231 -16.19 -6.73 -17.78
N GLY A 232 -16.11 -6.26 -16.54
CA GLY A 232 -16.89 -6.77 -15.42
C GLY A 232 -16.48 -8.15 -14.90
N SER A 233 -15.33 -8.69 -15.32
CA SER A 233 -14.77 -9.94 -14.85
C SER A 233 -13.38 -9.76 -14.24
N VAL A 234 -12.97 -10.75 -13.41
CA VAL A 234 -11.62 -10.81 -12.83
C VAL A 234 -11.06 -12.19 -13.13
N ARG A 235 -9.85 -12.23 -13.67
CA ARG A 235 -9.16 -13.47 -14.01
C ARG A 235 -7.66 -13.37 -13.75
N PRO A 236 -6.97 -14.48 -13.50
CA PRO A 236 -5.51 -14.50 -13.53
C PRO A 236 -4.98 -13.93 -14.86
N TYR A 237 -3.89 -13.22 -14.81
CA TYR A 237 -3.15 -12.72 -15.96
C TYR A 237 -1.86 -13.51 -16.06
N GLU A 238 -1.77 -14.35 -17.11
CA GLU A 238 -0.70 -15.35 -17.26
C GLU A 238 0.61 -14.76 -17.83
N GLU A 239 0.53 -13.56 -18.41
CA GLU A 239 1.69 -12.87 -18.93
C GLU A 239 2.32 -12.01 -17.83
N ASP A 240 3.53 -11.51 -18.09
CA ASP A 240 4.25 -10.65 -17.17
C ASP A 240 3.72 -9.18 -17.16
N LEU A 241 4.20 -8.42 -16.19
CA LEU A 241 3.80 -7.03 -16.00
C LEU A 241 4.29 -6.12 -17.14
N GLU A 242 5.40 -6.47 -17.81
CA GLU A 242 5.96 -5.71 -18.95
C GLU A 242 5.08 -5.88 -20.18
N SER A 243 4.61 -7.10 -20.46
CA SER A 243 3.63 -7.40 -21.51
C SER A 243 2.34 -6.61 -21.30
N TYR A 244 1.83 -6.57 -20.08
CA TYR A 244 0.66 -5.75 -19.74
C TYR A 244 0.91 -4.26 -20.00
N ARG A 245 2.09 -3.75 -19.62
CA ARG A 245 2.48 -2.35 -19.86
C ARG A 245 2.52 -2.02 -21.35
N ALA A 246 3.11 -2.92 -22.15
CA ALA A 246 3.17 -2.77 -23.61
C ALA A 246 1.75 -2.71 -24.23
N ASP A 247 0.86 -3.60 -23.81
CA ASP A 247 -0.55 -3.65 -24.23
C ASP A 247 -1.32 -2.35 -23.97
N ILE A 248 -1.07 -1.71 -22.84
CA ILE A 248 -1.69 -0.42 -22.50
C ILE A 248 -1.14 0.70 -23.39
N LEU A 249 0.18 0.70 -23.66
CA LEU A 249 0.83 1.75 -24.46
C LEU A 249 0.42 1.68 -25.92
N VAL A 250 0.27 0.47 -26.49
CA VAL A 250 -0.16 0.26 -27.88
C VAL A 250 -1.64 0.65 -28.09
N LYS A 251 -2.47 0.56 -27.06
CA LYS A 251 -3.93 0.87 -27.13
C LYS A 251 -4.29 2.30 -26.70
N LYS A 252 -3.33 3.22 -26.63
CA LYS A 252 -3.66 4.66 -26.58
C LYS A 252 -4.02 5.12 -27.99
N PRO A 253 -5.26 5.65 -28.21
CA PRO A 253 -5.65 6.25 -29.49
C PRO A 253 -4.85 7.51 -29.79
#